data_1c0ffa403451b87af746b93667213ba4
#
_entry.id   1c0ffa403451b87af746b93667213ba4
#
_cell.length_a   1.000
_cell.length_b   1.000
_cell.length_c   1.000
_cell.angle_alpha   90.00
_cell.angle_beta   90.00
_cell.angle_gamma   90.00
#
_symmetry.space_group_name_H-M   'P 1'
#
loop_
_entity.id
_entity.type
_entity.pdbx_description
1 polymer ?
#
loop_
_entity_poly.entity_id
_entity_poly.type
_entity_poly.pdbx_seq_one_letter_code
_entity_poly.pdbx_strand_id
1 'polypeptide(L)'
;LKFVPKKHQTLLFSATLPQNIIRIAERYLNEPARIRVGSTTTPIAKIKQEVMQVSESDKYNTLLDQLHIRKGSILLFVKTKRNADKMVERLRKDGHSCDCMHGNLRQSKRQRTLISFRSEKIRILVSTELAARGLDVPSIQHVINFHLPQVPEDFIHRIGRTARAGAEGRALTFITPNDRKMWNDIQRLINPDARQEFNTFRKSNHRGKKRFSRFKQRGNNESKPFKKNYFDRTDNDQSRGKKRFGFKS
;
A
#
# COMPACT_ATOMS: atom_id res chain seq x y z
N LEU A 1 0.69 20.57 30.17
CA LEU A 1 1.65 21.65 30.57
C LEU A 1 1.64 22.02 32.05
N LYS A 2 1.02 21.19 32.92
CA LYS A 2 0.90 21.48 34.39
C LYS A 2 2.25 21.66 35.10
N PHE A 3 3.34 21.12 34.57
CA PHE A 3 4.67 21.14 35.17
C PHE A 3 5.65 22.08 34.48
N VAL A 4 5.17 22.86 33.50
CA VAL A 4 6.01 23.80 32.76
C VAL A 4 5.87 25.19 33.39
N PRO A 5 6.97 25.97 33.54
CA PRO A 5 6.91 27.34 34.02
C PRO A 5 5.94 28.21 33.23
N LYS A 6 5.30 29.18 33.87
CA LYS A 6 4.34 30.07 33.16
C LYS A 6 4.97 30.80 31.97
N LYS A 7 6.24 31.22 32.10
CA LYS A 7 7.00 31.84 31.03
C LYS A 7 7.89 30.77 30.37
N HIS A 8 7.51 30.31 29.20
CA HIS A 8 8.25 29.31 28.42
C HIS A 8 8.06 29.55 26.93
N GLN A 9 8.97 29.07 26.12
CA GLN A 9 8.83 29.05 24.68
C GLN A 9 8.41 27.64 24.21
N THR A 10 7.37 27.59 23.36
CA THR A 10 6.93 26.32 22.76
C THR A 10 7.31 26.29 21.29
N LEU A 11 7.99 25.21 20.88
CA LEU A 11 8.36 24.94 19.50
C LEU A 11 7.64 23.70 18.99
N LEU A 12 7.01 23.80 17.84
CA LEU A 12 6.37 22.67 17.15
C LEU A 12 7.09 22.39 15.84
N PHE A 13 7.63 21.17 15.71
CA PHE A 13 8.22 20.70 14.47
C PHE A 13 7.36 19.57 13.88
N SER A 14 7.01 19.68 12.60
CA SER A 14 6.28 18.65 11.89
C SER A 14 6.64 18.67 10.41
N ALA A 15 6.75 17.49 9.81
CA ALA A 15 6.93 17.35 8.36
C ALA A 15 5.65 17.65 7.58
N THR A 16 4.48 17.45 8.21
CA THR A 16 3.16 17.72 7.64
C THR A 16 2.33 18.47 8.66
N LEU A 17 1.50 19.41 8.23
CA LEU A 17 0.60 20.19 9.08
C LEU A 17 -0.86 19.97 8.65
N PRO A 18 -1.42 18.77 8.87
CA PRO A 18 -2.84 18.56 8.65
C PRO A 18 -3.68 19.35 9.65
N GLN A 19 -4.95 19.58 9.32
CA GLN A 19 -5.83 20.48 10.04
C GLN A 19 -6.00 20.17 11.55
N ASN A 20 -5.94 18.88 11.90
CA ASN A 20 -5.96 18.43 13.30
C ASN A 20 -4.71 18.88 14.08
N ILE A 21 -3.54 18.86 13.45
CA ILE A 21 -2.27 19.33 14.05
C ILE A 21 -2.26 20.85 14.18
N ILE A 22 -2.81 21.57 13.19
CA ILE A 22 -2.94 23.04 13.27
C ILE A 22 -3.81 23.42 14.47
N ARG A 23 -4.96 22.75 14.68
CA ARG A 23 -5.82 22.99 15.83
C ARG A 23 -5.14 22.71 17.18
N ILE A 24 -4.29 21.70 17.24
CA ILE A 24 -3.49 21.41 18.43
C ILE A 24 -2.45 22.52 18.64
N ALA A 25 -1.76 22.93 17.57
CA ALA A 25 -0.77 24.00 17.62
C ALA A 25 -1.38 25.31 18.17
N GLU A 26 -2.55 25.71 17.69
CA GLU A 26 -3.27 26.92 18.12
C GLU A 26 -3.63 26.92 19.61
N ARG A 27 -3.73 25.76 20.24
CA ARG A 27 -3.99 25.65 21.70
C ARG A 27 -2.75 25.85 22.58
N TYR A 28 -1.57 25.58 22.03
CA TYR A 28 -0.35 25.50 22.83
C TYR A 28 0.72 26.51 22.41
N LEU A 29 0.55 27.14 21.26
CA LEU A 29 1.44 28.16 20.74
C LEU A 29 0.80 29.53 20.92
N ASN A 30 1.59 30.50 21.37
CA ASN A 30 1.18 31.90 21.47
C ASN A 30 1.86 32.69 20.36
N GLU A 31 1.06 33.30 19.46
CA GLU A 31 1.54 34.07 18.30
C GLU A 31 2.72 33.43 17.55
N PRO A 32 2.58 32.17 17.06
CA PRO A 32 3.71 31.44 16.56
C PRO A 32 4.21 31.98 15.21
N ALA A 33 5.51 32.18 15.08
CA ALA A 33 6.14 32.35 13.79
C ALA A 33 6.06 31.03 13.01
N ARG A 34 5.50 31.06 11.80
CA ARG A 34 5.37 29.88 10.93
C ARG A 34 6.51 29.85 9.92
N ILE A 35 7.47 28.97 10.14
CA ILE A 35 8.61 28.78 9.24
C ILE A 35 8.39 27.51 8.44
N ARG A 36 8.40 27.61 7.11
CA ARG A 36 8.29 26.46 6.19
C ARG A 36 9.60 26.33 5.42
N VAL A 37 10.22 25.17 5.52
CA VAL A 37 11.45 24.83 4.81
C VAL A 37 11.14 23.74 3.77
N GLY A 38 11.37 24.05 2.50
CA GLY A 38 11.13 23.13 1.38
C GLY A 38 9.65 22.96 1.01
N SER A 39 9.40 22.21 -0.06
CA SER A 39 8.06 21.76 -0.43
C SER A 39 7.85 20.31 0.04
N THR A 40 6.66 19.97 0.50
CA THR A 40 6.29 18.60 0.88
C THR A 40 6.35 17.61 -0.28
N THR A 41 6.40 18.11 -1.52
CA THR A 41 6.43 17.31 -2.75
C THR A 41 7.84 17.05 -3.28
N THR A 42 8.84 17.87 -2.94
CA THR A 42 10.21 17.73 -3.47
C THR A 42 10.93 16.43 -3.08
N PRO A 43 10.80 15.88 -1.86
CA PRO A 43 11.38 14.58 -1.52
C PRO A 43 10.77 13.43 -2.29
N ILE A 44 9.49 13.53 -2.66
CA ILE A 44 8.74 12.50 -3.39
C ILE A 44 9.22 12.39 -4.84
N ALA A 45 9.62 13.51 -5.45
CA ALA A 45 10.08 13.55 -6.84
C ALA A 45 11.36 12.73 -7.09
N LYS A 46 12.18 12.49 -6.06
CA LYS A 46 13.42 11.68 -6.15
C LYS A 46 13.18 10.19 -5.86
N ILE A 47 11.96 9.79 -5.53
CA ILE A 47 11.61 8.41 -5.19
C ILE A 47 10.91 7.78 -6.39
N LYS A 48 11.52 6.75 -6.98
CA LYS A 48 10.84 5.94 -8.00
C LYS A 48 9.76 5.11 -7.32
N GLN A 49 8.50 5.45 -7.58
CA GLN A 49 7.35 4.75 -7.01
C GLN A 49 6.83 3.69 -7.99
N GLU A 50 6.65 2.49 -7.47
CA GLU A 50 6.08 1.35 -8.17
C GLU A 50 4.85 0.87 -7.41
N VAL A 51 3.79 0.51 -8.13
CA VAL A 51 2.54 0.02 -7.56
C VAL A 51 2.19 -1.31 -8.21
N MET A 52 1.89 -2.32 -7.40
CA MET A 52 1.48 -3.63 -7.88
C MET A 52 0.12 -3.99 -7.29
N GLN A 53 -0.83 -4.29 -8.18
CA GLN A 53 -2.11 -4.86 -7.78
C GLN A 53 -1.93 -6.36 -7.61
N VAL A 54 -2.29 -6.87 -6.43
CA VAL A 54 -2.09 -8.28 -6.06
C VAL A 54 -3.32 -8.81 -5.33
N SER A 55 -3.57 -10.11 -5.45
CA SER A 55 -4.55 -10.76 -4.60
C SER A 55 -3.96 -10.95 -3.19
N GLU A 56 -4.80 -11.11 -2.17
CA GLU A 56 -4.31 -11.34 -0.81
C GLU A 56 -3.57 -12.69 -0.70
N SER A 57 -3.95 -13.70 -1.51
CA SER A 57 -3.29 -15.01 -1.59
C SER A 57 -1.89 -14.92 -2.19
N ASP A 58 -1.71 -14.11 -3.22
CA ASP A 58 -0.45 -14.06 -3.99
C ASP A 58 0.56 -13.05 -3.43
N LYS A 59 0.09 -12.21 -2.52
CA LYS A 59 0.84 -11.08 -1.98
C LYS A 59 2.21 -11.46 -1.41
N TYR A 60 2.30 -12.61 -0.75
CA TYR A 60 3.56 -13.08 -0.19
C TYR A 60 4.51 -13.64 -1.27
N ASN A 61 4.01 -14.42 -2.20
CA ASN A 61 4.82 -14.95 -3.31
C ASN A 61 5.35 -13.80 -4.17
N THR A 62 4.49 -12.82 -4.48
CA THR A 62 4.91 -11.59 -5.15
C THR A 62 5.98 -10.84 -4.36
N LEU A 63 5.89 -10.81 -3.01
CA LEU A 63 6.94 -10.22 -2.20
C LEU A 63 8.27 -10.94 -2.39
N LEU A 64 8.30 -12.28 -2.37
CA LEU A 64 9.52 -13.06 -2.58
C LEU A 64 10.15 -12.76 -3.94
N ASP A 65 9.36 -12.71 -5.02
CA ASP A 65 9.85 -12.35 -6.35
C ASP A 65 10.48 -10.95 -6.34
N GLN A 66 9.82 -10.00 -5.66
CA GLN A 66 10.33 -8.63 -5.55
C GLN A 66 11.61 -8.53 -4.70
N LEU A 67 11.77 -9.40 -3.69
CA LEU A 67 12.99 -9.48 -2.89
C LEU A 67 14.17 -10.09 -3.67
N HIS A 68 13.92 -10.98 -4.63
CA HIS A 68 14.96 -11.54 -5.48
C HIS A 68 15.54 -10.51 -6.46
N ILE A 69 14.71 -9.69 -7.08
CA ILE A 69 15.14 -8.69 -8.07
C ILE A 69 15.70 -7.41 -7.45
N ARG A 70 15.32 -7.07 -6.21
CA ARG A 70 15.82 -5.89 -5.50
C ARG A 70 17.01 -6.26 -4.63
N LYS A 71 18.15 -5.65 -4.91
CA LYS A 71 19.36 -5.80 -4.07
C LYS A 71 19.43 -4.65 -3.05
N GLY A 72 20.22 -4.83 -1.99
CA GLY A 72 20.46 -3.82 -0.95
C GLY A 72 19.42 -3.82 0.17
N SER A 73 19.44 -2.77 0.98
CA SER A 73 18.64 -2.65 2.19
C SER A 73 17.16 -2.37 1.91
N ILE A 74 16.29 -3.08 2.61
CA ILE A 74 14.84 -3.01 2.43
C ILE A 74 14.16 -2.72 3.76
N LEU A 75 13.32 -1.69 3.80
CA LEU A 75 12.38 -1.43 4.88
C LEU A 75 10.98 -1.90 4.44
N LEU A 76 10.48 -2.95 5.08
CA LEU A 76 9.19 -3.57 4.77
C LEU A 76 8.13 -3.14 5.79
N PHE A 77 7.11 -2.43 5.35
CA PHE A 77 6.02 -1.97 6.20
C PHE A 77 4.87 -2.97 6.26
N VAL A 78 4.49 -3.33 7.49
CA VAL A 78 3.33 -4.18 7.78
C VAL A 78 2.37 -3.48 8.75
N LYS A 79 1.11 -3.93 8.75
CA LYS A 79 0.03 -3.26 9.48
C LYS A 79 0.12 -3.40 11.00
N THR A 80 0.50 -4.58 11.50
CA THR A 80 0.46 -4.89 12.93
C THR A 80 1.76 -5.52 13.43
N LYS A 81 1.99 -5.46 14.75
CA LYS A 81 3.12 -6.12 15.42
C LYS A 81 3.14 -7.62 15.13
N ARG A 82 1.97 -8.30 15.26
CA ARG A 82 1.83 -9.73 14.95
C ARG A 82 2.19 -10.05 13.49
N ASN A 83 1.82 -9.15 12.58
CA ASN A 83 2.20 -9.31 11.17
C ASN A 83 3.72 -9.15 10.99
N ALA A 84 4.38 -8.30 11.78
CA ALA A 84 5.82 -8.13 11.72
C ALA A 84 6.54 -9.42 12.17
N ASP A 85 6.13 -9.99 13.30
CA ASP A 85 6.71 -11.23 13.82
C ASP A 85 6.52 -12.39 12.84
N LYS A 86 5.28 -12.61 12.35
CA LYS A 86 4.97 -13.66 11.37
C LYS A 86 5.72 -13.48 10.06
N MET A 87 5.86 -12.24 9.60
CA MET A 87 6.59 -11.93 8.37
C MET A 87 8.07 -12.28 8.50
N VAL A 88 8.71 -11.92 9.62
CA VAL A 88 10.10 -12.27 9.88
C VAL A 88 10.29 -13.77 9.97
N GLU A 89 9.39 -14.48 10.65
CA GLU A 89 9.44 -15.95 10.73
C GLU A 89 9.40 -16.59 9.34
N ARG A 90 8.47 -16.17 8.48
CA ARG A 90 8.33 -16.69 7.11
C ARG A 90 9.56 -16.36 6.27
N LEU A 91 10.00 -15.10 6.26
CA LEU A 91 11.16 -14.68 5.48
C LEU A 91 12.45 -15.38 5.90
N ARG A 92 12.63 -15.70 7.19
CA ARG A 92 13.76 -16.49 7.67
C ARG A 92 13.71 -17.92 7.19
N LYS A 93 12.52 -18.55 7.16
CA LYS A 93 12.34 -19.90 6.57
C LYS A 93 12.70 -19.93 5.09
N ASP A 94 12.44 -18.83 4.38
CA ASP A 94 12.79 -18.67 2.97
C ASP A 94 14.23 -18.16 2.75
N GLY A 95 15.09 -18.21 3.79
CA GLY A 95 16.52 -17.92 3.70
C GLY A 95 16.90 -16.44 3.72
N HIS A 96 15.96 -15.53 4.02
CA HIS A 96 16.26 -14.09 4.06
C HIS A 96 16.83 -13.64 5.40
N SER A 97 17.89 -12.82 5.38
CA SER A 97 18.41 -12.15 6.57
C SER A 97 17.50 -10.96 6.94
N CYS A 98 16.72 -11.12 7.99
CA CYS A 98 15.73 -10.11 8.41
C CYS A 98 15.52 -10.08 9.92
N ASP A 99 15.03 -8.96 10.42
CA ASP A 99 14.52 -8.81 11.78
C ASP A 99 13.33 -7.84 11.79
N CYS A 100 12.59 -7.78 12.90
CA CYS A 100 11.45 -6.87 13.02
C CYS A 100 11.73 -5.71 13.97
N MET A 101 10.94 -4.64 13.77
CA MET A 101 10.88 -3.51 14.68
C MET A 101 9.43 -3.08 14.92
N HIS A 102 8.99 -3.18 16.18
CA HIS A 102 7.65 -2.76 16.61
C HIS A 102 7.63 -2.36 18.08
N GLY A 103 6.54 -1.72 18.51
CA GLY A 103 6.46 -1.09 19.83
C GLY A 103 6.54 -2.04 21.06
N ASN A 104 6.35 -3.37 20.88
CA ASN A 104 6.47 -4.32 21.99
C ASN A 104 7.91 -4.80 22.24
N LEU A 105 8.84 -4.44 21.38
CA LEU A 105 10.24 -4.80 21.59
C LEU A 105 10.88 -3.94 22.66
N ARG A 106 11.69 -4.58 23.53
CA ARG A 106 12.53 -3.86 24.49
C ARG A 106 13.50 -2.93 23.77
N GLN A 107 13.82 -1.80 24.36
CA GLN A 107 14.70 -0.79 23.73
C GLN A 107 16.07 -1.36 23.33
N SER A 108 16.65 -2.25 24.15
CA SER A 108 17.91 -2.93 23.84
C SER A 108 17.83 -3.81 22.57
N LYS A 109 16.68 -4.52 22.35
CA LYS A 109 16.48 -5.29 21.13
C LYS A 109 16.32 -4.37 19.92
N ARG A 110 15.55 -3.28 20.05
CA ARG A 110 15.39 -2.29 18.98
C ARG A 110 16.73 -1.73 18.53
N GLN A 111 17.59 -1.36 19.50
CA GLN A 111 18.90 -0.82 19.20
C GLN A 111 19.82 -1.83 18.51
N ARG A 112 19.84 -3.08 18.98
CA ARG A 112 20.60 -4.17 18.32
C ARG A 112 20.12 -4.43 16.90
N THR A 113 18.80 -4.51 16.67
CA THR A 113 18.23 -4.67 15.34
C THR A 113 18.62 -3.52 14.42
N LEU A 114 18.59 -2.29 14.92
CA LEU A 114 18.98 -1.12 14.15
C LEU A 114 20.47 -1.13 13.76
N ILE A 115 21.34 -1.48 14.71
CA ILE A 115 22.79 -1.61 14.44
C ILE A 115 23.01 -2.72 13.39
N SER A 116 22.34 -3.85 13.52
CA SER A 116 22.47 -4.97 12.57
C SER A 116 21.97 -4.58 11.17
N PHE A 117 20.95 -3.73 11.08
CA PHE A 117 20.45 -3.23 9.79
C PHE A 117 21.38 -2.19 9.18
N ARG A 118 21.92 -1.27 9.97
CA ARG A 118 22.93 -0.29 9.53
C ARG A 118 24.23 -0.93 9.05
N SER A 119 24.65 -2.01 9.72
CA SER A 119 25.86 -2.78 9.35
C SER A 119 25.61 -3.84 8.29
N GLU A 120 24.42 -3.84 7.64
CA GLU A 120 24.02 -4.77 6.59
C GLU A 120 24.02 -6.26 7.00
N LYS A 121 24.18 -6.58 8.29
CA LYS A 121 24.04 -7.96 8.82
C LYS A 121 22.65 -8.51 8.60
N ILE A 122 21.63 -7.66 8.62
CA ILE A 122 20.29 -7.96 8.14
C ILE A 122 19.97 -7.05 6.96
N ARG A 123 19.42 -7.64 5.92
CA ARG A 123 19.05 -6.95 4.69
C ARG A 123 17.64 -6.36 4.76
N ILE A 124 16.72 -7.04 5.42
CA ILE A 124 15.31 -6.68 5.47
C ILE A 124 14.91 -6.32 6.90
N LEU A 125 14.45 -5.09 7.08
CA LEU A 125 13.86 -4.64 8.34
C LEU A 125 12.34 -4.58 8.20
N VAL A 126 11.63 -5.47 8.89
CA VAL A 126 10.16 -5.48 8.92
C VAL A 126 9.67 -4.56 10.02
N SER A 127 8.88 -3.54 9.70
CA SER A 127 8.48 -2.53 10.69
C SER A 127 6.99 -2.19 10.63
N THR A 128 6.46 -1.81 11.78
CA THR A 128 5.20 -1.07 11.88
C THR A 128 5.46 0.42 11.78
N GLU A 129 4.43 1.20 11.43
CA GLU A 129 4.50 2.65 11.27
C GLU A 129 5.15 3.36 12.47
N LEU A 130 4.60 3.13 13.66
CA LEU A 130 5.06 3.80 14.88
C LEU A 130 6.53 3.52 15.19
N ALA A 131 7.01 2.32 14.91
CA ALA A 131 8.38 1.94 15.20
C ALA A 131 9.38 2.45 14.14
N ALA A 132 8.92 2.69 12.93
CA ALA A 132 9.72 3.28 11.86
C ALA A 132 9.88 4.80 12.00
N ARG A 133 9.02 5.47 12.75
CA ARG A 133 9.17 6.91 13.04
C ARG A 133 10.44 7.16 13.82
N GLY A 134 11.18 8.17 13.40
CA GLY A 134 12.46 8.51 14.04
C GLY A 134 13.60 7.54 13.74
N LEU A 135 13.43 6.55 12.87
CA LEU A 135 14.54 5.74 12.39
C LEU A 135 15.51 6.62 11.60
N ASP A 136 16.64 6.89 12.24
CA ASP A 136 17.79 7.47 11.56
C ASP A 136 18.64 6.33 10.98
N VAL A 137 18.25 5.88 9.79
CA VAL A 137 19.02 4.93 8.99
C VAL A 137 19.39 5.64 7.70
N PRO A 138 20.65 5.97 7.50
CA PRO A 138 21.12 6.42 6.20
C PRO A 138 20.96 5.28 5.20
N SER A 139 20.64 5.62 3.95
CA SER A 139 20.75 4.71 2.81
C SER A 139 19.78 3.50 2.76
N ILE A 140 18.52 3.65 3.20
CA ILE A 140 17.51 2.67 2.85
C ILE A 140 17.25 2.76 1.35
N GLN A 141 17.61 1.71 0.60
CA GLN A 141 17.51 1.71 -0.86
C GLN A 141 16.07 1.44 -1.31
N HIS A 142 15.36 0.57 -0.59
CA HIS A 142 13.99 0.20 -0.94
C HIS A 142 13.04 0.31 0.24
N VAL A 143 11.90 0.94 0.01
CA VAL A 143 10.75 0.88 0.90
C VAL A 143 9.68 0.01 0.25
N ILE A 144 9.17 -0.98 0.96
CA ILE A 144 8.07 -1.82 0.48
C ILE A 144 6.88 -1.66 1.43
N ASN A 145 5.76 -1.13 0.93
CA ASN A 145 4.49 -1.11 1.62
C ASN A 145 3.76 -2.43 1.36
N PHE A 146 4.00 -3.45 2.18
CA PHE A 146 3.26 -4.72 2.11
C PHE A 146 1.79 -4.55 2.49
N HIS A 147 1.52 -3.65 3.46
CA HIS A 147 0.18 -3.16 3.78
C HIS A 147 0.17 -1.63 3.68
N LEU A 148 -0.91 -1.08 3.18
CA LEU A 148 -1.12 0.37 3.20
C LEU A 148 -1.18 0.91 4.64
N PRO A 149 -0.81 2.17 4.86
CA PRO A 149 -0.98 2.82 6.15
C PRO A 149 -2.47 3.00 6.48
N GLN A 150 -2.76 3.28 7.76
CA GLN A 150 -4.12 3.58 8.20
C GLN A 150 -4.54 5.03 7.92
N VAL A 151 -3.56 5.91 7.75
CA VAL A 151 -3.72 7.33 7.49
C VAL A 151 -2.91 7.67 6.23
N PRO A 152 -3.51 8.39 5.25
CA PRO A 152 -2.83 8.68 3.98
C PRO A 152 -1.49 9.41 4.14
N GLU A 153 -1.38 10.32 5.11
CA GLU A 153 -0.18 11.10 5.36
C GLU A 153 1.02 10.23 5.76
N ASP A 154 0.77 9.11 6.42
CA ASP A 154 1.81 8.15 6.80
C ASP A 154 2.49 7.52 5.58
N PHE A 155 1.81 7.48 4.43
CA PHE A 155 2.43 7.01 3.19
C PHE A 155 3.64 7.84 2.79
N ILE A 156 3.53 9.16 2.88
CA ILE A 156 4.64 10.08 2.58
C ILE A 156 5.78 9.85 3.57
N HIS A 157 5.47 9.68 4.86
CA HIS A 157 6.47 9.40 5.88
C HIS A 157 7.20 8.07 5.66
N ARG A 158 6.52 7.05 5.12
CA ARG A 158 7.13 5.75 4.79
C ARG A 158 8.07 5.85 3.61
N ILE A 159 7.59 6.36 2.49
CA ILE A 159 8.42 6.47 1.29
C ILE A 159 9.59 7.43 1.51
N GLY A 160 9.43 8.47 2.34
CA GLY A 160 10.50 9.35 2.78
C GLY A 160 11.57 8.72 3.69
N ARG A 161 11.51 7.38 3.95
CA ARG A 161 12.61 6.64 4.59
C ARG A 161 13.72 6.30 3.59
N THR A 162 13.45 6.32 2.31
CA THR A 162 14.45 6.21 1.24
C THR A 162 14.74 7.57 0.61
N ALA A 163 15.66 7.65 -0.34
CA ALA A 163 16.07 8.86 -1.05
C ALA A 163 16.55 10.01 -0.13
N ARG A 164 17.22 9.69 0.97
CA ARG A 164 17.77 10.67 1.89
C ARG A 164 19.16 11.11 1.46
N ALA A 165 19.55 12.31 1.92
CA ALA A 165 20.88 12.89 1.66
C ALA A 165 21.27 12.95 0.17
N GLY A 166 20.28 13.13 -0.72
CA GLY A 166 20.53 13.24 -2.16
C GLY A 166 20.60 11.92 -2.92
N ALA A 167 20.53 10.77 -2.23
CA ALA A 167 20.51 9.47 -2.85
C ALA A 167 19.18 9.20 -3.58
N GLU A 168 19.19 8.33 -4.61
CA GLU A 168 18.00 7.80 -5.24
C GLU A 168 17.35 6.72 -4.35
N GLY A 169 16.03 6.66 -4.39
CA GLY A 169 15.27 5.68 -3.63
C GLY A 169 14.15 5.05 -4.44
N ARG A 170 13.75 3.86 -4.03
CA ARG A 170 12.63 3.14 -4.66
C ARG A 170 11.59 2.76 -3.63
N ALA A 171 10.33 2.98 -3.96
CA ALA A 171 9.19 2.60 -3.13
C ALA A 171 8.27 1.68 -3.92
N LEU A 172 8.00 0.49 -3.39
CA LEU A 172 7.03 -0.46 -3.94
C LEU A 172 5.82 -0.51 -3.02
N THR A 173 4.63 -0.48 -3.60
CA THR A 173 3.38 -0.56 -2.85
C THR A 173 2.50 -1.68 -3.40
N PHE A 174 2.11 -2.61 -2.55
CA PHE A 174 1.11 -3.63 -2.88
C PHE A 174 -0.29 -3.11 -2.57
N ILE A 175 -1.20 -3.31 -3.52
CA ILE A 175 -2.60 -2.91 -3.41
C ILE A 175 -3.47 -4.13 -3.65
N THR A 176 -4.32 -4.45 -2.69
CA THR A 176 -5.37 -5.46 -2.85
C THR A 176 -6.69 -4.79 -3.23
N PRO A 177 -7.70 -5.54 -3.70
CA PRO A 177 -9.04 -4.99 -3.95
C PRO A 177 -9.64 -4.26 -2.74
N ASN A 178 -9.33 -4.71 -1.52
CA ASN A 178 -9.79 -4.10 -0.27
C ASN A 178 -9.10 -2.75 0.04
N ASP A 179 -7.94 -2.52 -0.51
CA ASP A 179 -7.14 -1.31 -0.27
C ASP A 179 -7.54 -0.13 -1.17
N ARG A 180 -8.46 -0.33 -2.12
CA ARG A 180 -8.81 0.65 -3.16
C ARG A 180 -9.21 2.02 -2.61
N LYS A 181 -10.00 2.05 -1.53
CA LYS A 181 -10.43 3.32 -0.91
C LYS A 181 -9.23 4.09 -0.35
N MET A 182 -8.44 3.43 0.48
CA MET A 182 -7.24 4.04 1.08
C MET A 182 -6.24 4.49 0.02
N TRP A 183 -6.05 3.67 -1.03
CA TRP A 183 -5.16 4.03 -2.14
C TRP A 183 -5.62 5.29 -2.86
N ASN A 184 -6.92 5.43 -3.12
CA ASN A 184 -7.48 6.63 -3.72
C ASN A 184 -7.26 7.88 -2.85
N ASP A 185 -7.37 7.74 -1.52
CA ASP A 185 -7.12 8.84 -0.59
C ASP A 185 -5.63 9.23 -0.59
N ILE A 186 -4.72 8.25 -0.65
CA ILE A 186 -3.28 8.47 -0.81
C ILE A 186 -2.98 9.17 -2.14
N GLN A 187 -3.57 8.70 -3.26
CA GLN A 187 -3.37 9.33 -4.57
C GLN A 187 -3.81 10.79 -4.59
N ARG A 188 -4.93 11.12 -3.94
CA ARG A 188 -5.39 12.51 -3.81
C ARG A 188 -4.42 13.39 -3.02
N LEU A 189 -3.70 12.81 -2.07
CA LEU A 189 -2.72 13.53 -1.26
C LEU A 189 -1.41 13.77 -2.04
N ILE A 190 -0.96 12.79 -2.82
CA ILE A 190 0.30 12.85 -3.56
C ILE A 190 0.16 13.71 -4.82
N ASN A 191 -0.97 13.58 -5.53
CA ASN A 191 -1.25 14.25 -6.80
C ASN A 191 -2.50 15.12 -6.69
N PRO A 192 -2.44 16.26 -6.00
CA PRO A 192 -3.59 17.16 -5.85
C PRO A 192 -4.09 17.71 -7.19
N ASP A 193 -3.22 17.86 -8.17
CA ASP A 193 -3.53 18.40 -9.51
C ASP A 193 -4.24 17.38 -10.41
N ALA A 194 -4.06 16.08 -10.21
CA ALA A 194 -4.83 15.03 -10.90
C ALA A 194 -6.34 15.10 -10.61
N ARG A 195 -6.78 15.89 -9.64
CA ARG A 195 -8.21 16.17 -9.38
C ARG A 195 -8.92 16.86 -10.54
N GLN A 196 -8.24 17.67 -11.33
CA GLN A 196 -8.87 18.41 -12.41
C GLN A 196 -9.18 17.51 -13.61
N GLU A 197 -8.31 16.57 -13.93
CA GLU A 197 -8.49 15.67 -15.08
C GLU A 197 -9.61 14.64 -14.83
N PHE A 198 -9.70 14.03 -13.64
CA PHE A 198 -10.75 13.06 -13.31
C PHE A 198 -12.16 13.68 -13.26
N ASN A 199 -12.29 14.92 -12.83
CA ASN A 199 -13.58 15.62 -12.80
C ASN A 199 -14.02 16.08 -14.19
N THR A 200 -13.12 16.38 -15.10
CA THR A 200 -13.43 16.69 -16.50
C THR A 200 -13.91 15.47 -17.25
N PHE A 201 -13.29 14.29 -17.07
CA PHE A 201 -13.75 13.03 -17.67
C PHE A 201 -15.12 12.58 -17.14
N ARG A 202 -15.43 12.79 -15.87
CA ARG A 202 -16.74 12.46 -15.29
C ARG A 202 -17.87 13.39 -15.78
N LYS A 203 -17.57 14.67 -16.01
CA LYS A 203 -18.53 15.63 -16.57
C LYS A 203 -18.82 15.40 -18.04
N SER A 204 -17.84 14.95 -18.83
CA SER A 204 -18.01 14.66 -20.24
C SER A 204 -18.87 13.40 -20.50
N ASN A 205 -18.73 12.36 -19.69
CA ASN A 205 -19.51 11.12 -19.81
C ASN A 205 -20.97 11.23 -19.32
N HIS A 206 -21.32 12.25 -18.51
CA HIS A 206 -22.70 12.48 -18.10
C HIS A 206 -23.53 13.30 -19.08
N ARG A 207 -22.90 14.01 -20.04
CA ARG A 207 -23.61 14.75 -21.10
C ARG A 207 -24.08 13.88 -22.27
N GLY A 208 -23.58 12.65 -22.40
CA GLY A 208 -23.89 11.73 -23.51
C GLY A 208 -25.14 10.86 -23.33
N LYS A 209 -25.77 10.78 -22.14
CA LYS A 209 -26.87 9.84 -21.86
C LYS A 209 -28.27 10.47 -21.79
N LYS A 210 -28.48 11.69 -22.27
CA LYS A 210 -29.81 12.35 -22.24
C LYS A 210 -30.36 12.64 -23.64
N ARG A 211 -30.28 11.72 -24.60
CA ARG A 211 -30.97 11.92 -25.89
C ARG A 211 -31.32 10.65 -26.62
N PHE A 212 -31.88 9.66 -25.96
CA PHE A 212 -32.60 8.57 -26.66
C PHE A 212 -33.76 8.08 -25.79
N SER A 213 -34.83 8.89 -25.72
CA SER A 213 -36.15 8.42 -25.36
C SER A 213 -37.18 9.41 -25.93
N ARG A 214 -37.63 9.15 -27.14
CA ARG A 214 -38.96 9.47 -27.67
C ARG A 214 -39.00 9.23 -29.17
N PHE A 215 -39.22 7.99 -29.56
CA PHE A 215 -39.97 7.72 -30.77
C PHE A 215 -40.88 6.52 -30.48
N LYS A 216 -42.11 6.85 -30.12
CA LYS A 216 -43.21 5.93 -29.99
C LYS A 216 -43.88 5.98 -31.34
N GLN A 217 -43.67 4.98 -32.19
CA GLN A 217 -44.47 4.81 -33.39
C GLN A 217 -45.45 3.65 -33.16
N ARG A 218 -46.73 4.01 -33.29
CA ARG A 218 -47.88 3.13 -33.41
C ARG A 218 -47.80 2.37 -34.74
N GLY A 219 -48.21 1.12 -34.74
CA GLY A 219 -48.48 0.36 -35.96
C GLY A 219 -48.69 -1.11 -35.68
N ASN A 220 -49.94 -1.47 -35.51
CA ASN A 220 -50.72 -2.67 -35.83
C ASN A 220 -50.07 -4.04 -36.01
N ASN A 221 -50.65 -4.95 -35.22
CA ASN A 221 -51.15 -6.28 -35.56
C ASN A 221 -50.54 -7.02 -36.76
N GLU A 222 -49.97 -8.18 -36.46
CA GLU A 222 -50.50 -9.44 -37.02
C GLU A 222 -49.79 -10.63 -36.34
N SER A 223 -50.65 -11.52 -35.87
CA SER A 223 -50.39 -12.82 -35.30
C SER A 223 -49.91 -13.81 -36.36
N LYS A 224 -48.93 -14.65 -36.04
CA LYS A 224 -48.90 -16.07 -36.43
C LYS A 224 -47.79 -16.84 -35.68
N PRO A 225 -47.95 -18.18 -35.55
CA PRO A 225 -47.52 -18.89 -34.36
C PRO A 225 -46.30 -19.82 -34.52
N PHE A 226 -45.75 -20.11 -33.36
CA PHE A 226 -45.14 -21.36 -32.94
C PHE A 226 -44.56 -22.33 -33.97
N LYS A 227 -43.30 -22.65 -33.87
CA LYS A 227 -42.77 -24.00 -34.05
C LYS A 227 -41.72 -24.32 -33.00
N LYS A 228 -42.08 -25.22 -32.09
CA LYS A 228 -41.19 -26.05 -31.27
C LYS A 228 -40.42 -26.97 -32.21
N ASN A 229 -39.09 -27.06 -32.00
CA ASN A 229 -38.38 -28.26 -32.41
C ASN A 229 -37.64 -28.81 -31.20
N TYR A 230 -38.17 -29.92 -30.71
CA TYR A 230 -37.52 -30.95 -29.95
C TYR A 230 -36.45 -31.58 -30.83
N PHE A 231 -35.26 -31.78 -30.32
CA PHE A 231 -34.43 -32.89 -30.77
C PHE A 231 -33.87 -33.62 -29.57
N ASP A 232 -34.04 -34.91 -29.72
CA ASP A 232 -34.02 -35.99 -28.78
C ASP A 232 -32.60 -36.45 -28.42
N ARG A 233 -32.58 -37.11 -27.29
CA ARG A 233 -31.48 -37.93 -26.80
C ARG A 233 -31.15 -39.06 -27.76
N THR A 234 -29.87 -39.44 -27.85
CA THR A 234 -29.52 -40.87 -27.95
C THR A 234 -28.23 -41.12 -27.15
N ASP A 235 -28.41 -42.01 -26.22
CA ASP A 235 -27.38 -42.80 -25.53
C ASP A 235 -26.52 -43.55 -26.55
N ASN A 236 -25.24 -43.71 -26.26
CA ASN A 236 -24.61 -44.98 -26.53
C ASN A 236 -23.49 -45.30 -25.55
N ASP A 237 -23.62 -46.49 -25.06
CA ASP A 237 -22.97 -47.22 -23.99
C ASP A 237 -21.75 -48.00 -24.55
N GLN A 238 -20.97 -48.56 -23.62
CA GLN A 238 -19.99 -49.64 -23.80
C GLN A 238 -18.60 -49.24 -24.34
N SER A 239 -17.51 -49.62 -23.74
CA SER A 239 -17.16 -50.87 -23.07
C SER A 239 -15.78 -50.79 -22.41
N ARG A 240 -15.67 -51.38 -21.23
CA ARG A 240 -14.68 -52.34 -20.73
C ARG A 240 -13.22 -52.24 -21.13
N GLY A 241 -12.35 -52.22 -20.08
CA GLY A 241 -10.95 -52.61 -20.17
C GLY A 241 -10.21 -52.62 -18.83
N LYS A 242 -10.52 -53.62 -18.00
CA LYS A 242 -9.66 -54.02 -16.84
C LYS A 242 -8.32 -54.55 -17.35
N LYS A 243 -7.21 -54.08 -16.76
CA LYS A 243 -6.02 -54.96 -16.54
C LYS A 243 -5.32 -54.59 -15.22
N ARG A 244 -5.42 -55.49 -14.28
CA ARG A 244 -4.53 -55.73 -13.15
C ARG A 244 -3.25 -56.35 -13.65
N PHE A 245 -2.14 -56.02 -13.03
CA PHE A 245 -0.95 -56.88 -12.74
C PHE A 245 -0.03 -55.93 -11.96
N GLY A 246 0.48 -56.16 -10.78
CA GLY A 246 0.91 -57.42 -10.14
C GLY A 246 2.37 -57.28 -9.79
N PHE A 247 2.65 -57.02 -8.53
CA PHE A 247 3.77 -57.44 -7.65
C PHE A 247 5.15 -57.83 -8.23
N LYS A 248 6.17 -57.36 -7.49
CA LYS A 248 7.49 -57.93 -7.04
C LYS A 248 8.64 -57.04 -7.52
N SER A 249 9.59 -56.65 -6.75
CA SER A 249 10.32 -57.11 -5.55
C SER A 249 10.96 -55.90 -4.89
#